data_d9a954c499ef2ce23f892efbc37ed8e2
#
_entry.id   d9a954c499ef2ce23f892efbc37ed8e2
#
_cell.length_a   1.000
_cell.length_b   1.000
_cell.length_c   1.000
_cell.angle_alpha   90.00
_cell.angle_beta   90.00
_cell.angle_gamma   90.00
#
_symmetry.space_group_name_H-M   'P 1'
#
loop_
_entity.id
_entity.type
_entity.pdbx_description
1 polymer ?
#
loop_
_entity_poly.entity_id
_entity_poly.type
_entity_poly.pdbx_seq_one_letter_code
_entity_poly.pdbx_strand_id
1 'polypeptide(L)'
;PRKKCSQSEGYKELIDSLHSDLAKITGFAACSSQPNSGAQGEYAGLLCIREYHLSRGDENRDVCIIPVSAHGTNPASAVLAGMKVVVVKSDDQGNIDIEDFRNKAIQHKDKLAALMVTYPSTYGVFEEGIKEICKITHDNGGLV
;
A
#
# COMPACT_ATOMS: atom_id res chain seq x y z
N PRO A 1 34.54 5.97 -7.08
CA PRO A 1 35.16 6.81 -6.06
C PRO A 1 34.03 7.43 -5.23
N ARG A 2 33.92 7.07 -3.93
CA ARG A 2 32.95 7.72 -3.04
C ARG A 2 33.33 9.18 -2.92
N LYS A 3 32.50 10.09 -3.43
CA LYS A 3 32.64 11.53 -3.18
C LYS A 3 32.65 11.73 -1.67
N LYS A 4 33.58 12.54 -1.16
CA LYS A 4 33.61 12.88 0.27
C LYS A 4 32.29 13.52 0.66
N CYS A 5 31.69 13.16 1.79
CA CYS A 5 30.42 13.71 2.28
C CYS A 5 30.35 15.24 2.25
N SER A 6 31.50 15.91 2.49
CA SER A 6 31.63 17.38 2.40
C SER A 6 31.34 18.00 1.02
N GLN A 7 31.31 17.22 -0.05
CA GLN A 7 31.01 17.73 -1.42
C GLN A 7 29.53 17.59 -1.79
N SER A 8 28.69 17.06 -0.91
CA SER A 8 27.27 16.81 -1.17
C SER A 8 26.36 17.33 -0.03
N GLU A 9 26.86 18.20 0.82
CA GLU A 9 26.11 18.74 1.97
C GLU A 9 24.81 19.42 1.54
N GLY A 10 24.81 20.26 0.50
CA GLY A 10 23.61 20.92 0.00
C GLY A 10 22.57 19.95 -0.52
N TYR A 11 22.95 18.86 -1.19
CA TYR A 11 22.02 17.80 -1.60
C TYR A 11 21.44 17.05 -0.42
N LYS A 12 22.27 16.79 0.59
CA LYS A 12 21.82 16.14 1.81
C LYS A 12 20.80 17.00 2.55
N GLU A 13 21.08 18.27 2.73
CA GLU A 13 20.17 19.23 3.37
C GLU A 13 18.83 19.32 2.64
N LEU A 14 18.85 19.41 1.29
CA LEU A 14 17.64 19.42 0.47
C LEU A 14 16.80 18.16 0.67
N ILE A 15 17.42 17.00 0.63
CA ILE A 15 16.73 15.70 0.79
C ILE A 15 16.17 15.56 2.21
N ASP A 16 16.97 15.87 3.22
CA ASP A 16 16.55 15.77 4.63
C ASP A 16 15.38 16.73 4.94
N SER A 17 15.41 17.95 4.41
CA SER A 17 14.32 18.92 4.51
C SER A 17 13.05 18.40 3.85
N LEU A 18 13.15 17.90 2.61
CA LEU A 18 12.00 17.31 1.89
C LEU A 18 11.39 16.14 2.65
N HIS A 19 12.22 15.20 3.15
CA HIS A 19 11.73 14.08 3.93
C HIS A 19 11.02 14.52 5.21
N SER A 20 11.56 15.52 5.91
CA SER A 20 10.94 16.10 7.10
C SER A 20 9.58 16.70 6.79
N ASP A 21 9.48 17.47 5.71
CA ASP A 21 8.22 18.13 5.34
C ASP A 21 7.17 17.13 4.89
N LEU A 22 7.55 16.12 4.10
CA LEU A 22 6.64 15.04 3.71
C LEU A 22 6.14 14.23 4.92
N ALA A 23 7.02 13.91 5.86
CA ALA A 23 6.63 13.22 7.09
C ALA A 23 5.63 14.05 7.92
N LYS A 24 5.84 15.38 8.02
CA LYS A 24 4.91 16.29 8.71
C LYS A 24 3.55 16.37 8.01
N ILE A 25 3.53 16.50 6.67
CA ILE A 25 2.30 16.61 5.88
C ILE A 25 1.45 15.35 6.00
N THR A 26 2.08 14.17 5.96
CA THR A 26 1.40 12.89 6.00
C THR A 26 1.12 12.36 7.40
N GLY A 27 1.81 12.89 8.41
CA GLY A 27 1.75 12.37 9.79
C GLY A 27 2.50 11.06 10.01
N PHE A 28 3.31 10.60 9.04
CA PHE A 28 4.14 9.42 9.19
C PHE A 28 5.43 9.70 9.96
N ALA A 29 6.00 8.65 10.54
CA ALA A 29 7.23 8.75 11.34
C ALA A 29 8.46 9.12 10.50
N ALA A 30 8.50 8.72 9.23
CA ALA A 30 9.61 8.97 8.32
C ALA A 30 9.17 8.90 6.86
N CYS A 31 10.03 9.41 5.98
CA CYS A 31 9.89 9.35 4.53
C CYS A 31 11.20 8.86 3.91
N SER A 32 11.11 8.18 2.76
CA SER A 32 12.27 7.77 1.97
C SER A 32 12.01 8.07 0.48
N SER A 33 13.01 8.62 -0.18
CA SER A 33 13.01 8.86 -1.63
C SER A 33 13.84 7.81 -2.41
N GLN A 34 14.13 6.65 -1.79
CA GLN A 34 14.88 5.57 -2.47
C GLN A 34 14.13 4.96 -3.67
N PRO A 35 12.79 4.74 -3.62
CA PRO A 35 12.05 4.31 -4.79
C PRO A 35 12.14 5.33 -5.93
N ASN A 36 12.43 4.83 -7.15
CA ASN A 36 12.65 5.69 -8.33
C ASN A 36 11.35 6.07 -9.07
N SER A 37 10.22 5.50 -8.68
CA SER A 37 8.91 5.75 -9.30
C SER A 37 7.78 5.36 -8.34
N GLY A 38 6.54 5.74 -8.67
CA GLY A 38 5.35 5.31 -7.92
C GLY A 38 5.25 3.80 -7.81
N ALA A 39 5.42 3.07 -8.92
CA ALA A 39 5.37 1.60 -8.92
C ALA A 39 6.47 0.97 -8.05
N GLN A 40 7.65 1.57 -7.96
CA GLN A 40 8.70 1.12 -7.05
C GLN A 40 8.36 1.39 -5.59
N GLY A 41 7.65 2.48 -5.31
CA GLY A 41 7.10 2.77 -3.98
C GLY A 41 6.02 1.77 -3.57
N GLU A 42 5.10 1.43 -4.49
CA GLU A 42 4.10 0.38 -4.30
C GLU A 42 4.75 -0.96 -3.92
N TYR A 43 5.72 -1.38 -4.70
CA TYR A 43 6.46 -2.61 -4.48
C TYR A 43 7.21 -2.60 -3.13
N ALA A 44 7.91 -1.51 -2.81
CA ALA A 44 8.60 -1.35 -1.54
C ALA A 44 7.65 -1.44 -0.34
N GLY A 45 6.47 -0.78 -0.42
CA GLY A 45 5.45 -0.85 0.62
C GLY A 45 4.92 -2.27 0.82
N LEU A 46 4.62 -2.98 -0.27
CA LEU A 46 4.14 -4.36 -0.20
C LEU A 46 5.21 -5.33 0.34
N LEU A 47 6.49 -5.11 0.02
CA LEU A 47 7.59 -5.87 0.63
C LEU A 47 7.67 -5.63 2.14
N CYS A 48 7.51 -4.38 2.59
CA CYS A 48 7.48 -4.07 4.02
C CYS A 48 6.32 -4.78 4.73
N ILE A 49 5.13 -4.79 4.12
CA ILE A 49 3.96 -5.52 4.65
C ILE A 49 4.26 -7.03 4.73
N ARG A 50 4.85 -7.59 3.69
CA ARG A 50 5.19 -9.01 3.67
C ARG A 50 6.19 -9.36 4.78
N GLU A 51 7.28 -8.60 4.90
CA GLU A 51 8.29 -8.79 5.95
C GLU A 51 7.70 -8.58 7.35
N TYR A 52 6.76 -7.65 7.52
CA TYR A 52 6.04 -7.47 8.78
C TYR A 52 5.32 -8.76 9.18
N HIS A 53 4.55 -9.40 8.27
CA HIS A 53 3.87 -10.64 8.57
C HIS A 53 4.85 -11.79 8.85
N LEU A 54 5.89 -11.94 8.04
CA LEU A 54 6.91 -12.97 8.23
C LEU A 54 7.62 -12.83 9.58
N SER A 55 7.98 -11.62 9.98
CA SER A 55 8.64 -11.34 11.27
C SER A 55 7.79 -11.69 12.49
N ARG A 56 6.47 -11.84 12.30
CA ARG A 56 5.51 -12.23 13.35
C ARG A 56 5.14 -13.71 13.31
N GLY A 57 5.71 -14.47 12.37
CA GLY A 57 5.39 -15.88 12.17
C GLY A 57 4.13 -16.14 11.34
N ASP A 58 3.55 -15.09 10.73
CA ASP A 58 2.36 -15.17 9.88
C ASP A 58 2.72 -15.46 8.42
N GLU A 59 3.47 -16.54 8.17
CA GLU A 59 4.01 -16.90 6.85
C GLU A 59 2.93 -17.12 5.77
N ASN A 60 1.71 -17.46 6.19
CA ASN A 60 0.58 -17.76 5.30
C ASN A 60 -0.13 -16.51 4.79
N ARG A 61 0.19 -15.32 5.27
CA ARG A 61 -0.45 -14.06 4.83
C ARG A 61 0.18 -13.59 3.51
N ASP A 62 -0.42 -14.04 2.42
CA ASP A 62 0.04 -13.77 1.06
C ASP A 62 -1.04 -13.22 0.11
N VAL A 63 -2.22 -12.87 0.62
CA VAL A 63 -3.31 -12.32 -0.17
C VAL A 63 -3.31 -10.79 -0.10
N CYS A 64 -3.33 -10.14 -1.26
CA CYS A 64 -3.55 -8.71 -1.42
C CYS A 64 -4.91 -8.47 -2.10
N ILE A 65 -5.83 -7.81 -1.42
CA ILE A 65 -7.10 -7.39 -2.02
C ILE A 65 -6.89 -6.07 -2.76
N ILE A 66 -7.39 -6.01 -4.01
CA ILE A 66 -7.23 -4.85 -4.89
C ILE A 66 -8.57 -4.54 -5.57
N PRO A 67 -9.09 -3.29 -5.52
CA PRO A 67 -10.29 -2.91 -6.25
C PRO A 67 -10.10 -2.99 -7.76
N VAL A 68 -11.16 -3.30 -8.50
CA VAL A 68 -11.15 -3.32 -9.97
C VAL A 68 -10.79 -1.96 -10.57
N SER A 69 -11.06 -0.86 -9.83
CA SER A 69 -10.69 0.51 -10.20
C SER A 69 -9.21 0.84 -10.02
N ALA A 70 -8.39 -0.11 -9.57
CA ALA A 70 -6.97 0.13 -9.37
C ALA A 70 -6.20 0.25 -10.69
N HIS A 71 -5.12 1.02 -10.68
CA HIS A 71 -4.18 1.08 -11.80
C HIS A 71 -3.53 -0.28 -12.03
N GLY A 72 -3.22 -0.62 -13.28
CA GLY A 72 -2.61 -1.91 -13.65
C GLY A 72 -1.27 -2.22 -12.98
N THR A 73 -0.54 -1.20 -12.48
CA THR A 73 0.70 -1.40 -11.70
C THR A 73 0.44 -2.02 -10.33
N ASN A 74 -0.74 -1.81 -9.74
CA ASN A 74 -1.07 -2.30 -8.41
C ASN A 74 -1.03 -3.83 -8.33
N PRO A 75 -1.78 -4.58 -9.17
CA PRO A 75 -1.69 -6.03 -9.18
C PRO A 75 -0.29 -6.54 -9.60
N ALA A 76 0.39 -5.83 -10.51
CA ALA A 76 1.75 -6.20 -10.90
C ALA A 76 2.72 -6.11 -9.72
N SER A 77 2.69 -5.02 -8.94
CA SER A 77 3.51 -4.84 -7.75
C SER A 77 3.20 -5.89 -6.67
N ALA A 78 1.92 -6.25 -6.49
CA ALA A 78 1.51 -7.29 -5.55
C ALA A 78 2.08 -8.67 -5.94
N VAL A 79 1.99 -9.04 -7.21
CA VAL A 79 2.56 -10.31 -7.72
C VAL A 79 4.09 -10.31 -7.59
N LEU A 80 4.77 -9.21 -7.90
CA LEU A 80 6.22 -9.08 -7.71
C LEU A 80 6.64 -9.24 -6.25
N ALA A 81 5.81 -8.76 -5.31
CA ALA A 81 6.04 -8.95 -3.87
C ALA A 81 5.71 -10.38 -3.39
N GLY A 82 5.30 -11.28 -4.29
CA GLY A 82 4.95 -12.66 -3.98
C GLY A 82 3.56 -12.83 -3.37
N MET A 83 2.66 -11.83 -3.56
CA MET A 83 1.28 -11.90 -3.08
C MET A 83 0.32 -12.40 -4.15
N LYS A 84 -0.76 -13.02 -3.72
CA LYS A 84 -1.90 -13.44 -4.55
C LYS A 84 -2.92 -12.32 -4.60
N VAL A 85 -3.31 -11.91 -5.80
CA VAL A 85 -4.28 -10.82 -5.98
C VAL A 85 -5.70 -11.35 -5.91
N VAL A 86 -6.53 -10.73 -5.09
CA VAL A 86 -7.98 -10.94 -5.02
C VAL A 86 -8.66 -9.62 -5.42
N VAL A 87 -9.38 -9.63 -6.54
CA VAL A 87 -10.02 -8.42 -7.07
C VAL A 87 -11.40 -8.24 -6.46
N VAL A 88 -11.71 -7.01 -6.02
CA VAL A 88 -13.03 -6.59 -5.53
C VAL A 88 -13.72 -5.74 -6.57
N LYS A 89 -15.04 -5.94 -6.72
CA LYS A 89 -15.88 -5.20 -7.65
C LYS A 89 -16.09 -3.76 -7.19
N SER A 90 -16.47 -2.91 -8.15
CA SER A 90 -17.04 -1.59 -7.87
C SER A 90 -18.57 -1.67 -8.00
N ASP A 91 -19.25 -0.77 -7.26
CA ASP A 91 -20.67 -0.51 -7.43
C ASP A 91 -20.95 0.34 -8.70
N ASP A 92 -22.23 0.63 -8.96
CA ASP A 92 -22.66 1.42 -10.12
C ASP A 92 -22.22 2.90 -10.07
N GLN A 93 -21.77 3.37 -8.90
CA GLN A 93 -21.25 4.72 -8.68
C GLN A 93 -19.72 4.79 -8.76
N GLY A 94 -19.05 3.63 -8.91
CA GLY A 94 -17.60 3.51 -8.98
C GLY A 94 -16.89 3.38 -7.64
N ASN A 95 -17.64 3.31 -6.53
CA ASN A 95 -17.08 2.98 -5.23
C ASN A 95 -16.74 1.48 -5.13
N ILE A 96 -15.95 1.11 -4.15
CA ILE A 96 -15.71 -0.30 -3.82
C ILE A 96 -17.02 -0.91 -3.29
N ASP A 97 -17.46 -2.03 -3.88
CA ASP A 97 -18.56 -2.81 -3.35
C ASP A 97 -18.19 -3.37 -1.96
N ILE A 98 -18.71 -2.72 -0.91
CA ILE A 98 -18.37 -3.04 0.49
C ILE A 98 -18.80 -4.46 0.85
N GLU A 99 -19.89 -4.96 0.28
CA GLU A 99 -20.38 -6.31 0.56
C GLU A 99 -19.45 -7.36 -0.05
N ASP A 100 -19.08 -7.20 -1.32
CA ASP A 100 -18.08 -8.04 -1.99
C ASP A 100 -16.73 -7.98 -1.29
N PHE A 101 -16.30 -6.79 -0.86
CA PHE A 101 -15.05 -6.59 -0.10
C PHE A 101 -15.07 -7.35 1.21
N ARG A 102 -16.14 -7.19 2.00
CA ARG A 102 -16.30 -7.87 3.31
C ARG A 102 -16.27 -9.37 3.16
N ASN A 103 -17.01 -9.92 2.18
CA ASN A 103 -17.07 -11.34 1.92
C ASN A 103 -15.68 -11.90 1.57
N LYS A 104 -14.93 -11.21 0.71
CA LYS A 104 -13.56 -11.60 0.33
C LYS A 104 -12.57 -11.48 1.49
N ALA A 105 -12.66 -10.41 2.28
CA ALA A 105 -11.81 -10.25 3.47
C ALA A 105 -12.03 -11.39 4.49
N ILE A 106 -13.29 -11.76 4.74
CA ILE A 106 -13.62 -12.89 5.63
C ILE A 106 -13.17 -14.21 5.03
N GLN A 107 -13.42 -14.44 3.74
CA GLN A 107 -13.00 -15.66 3.04
C GLN A 107 -11.49 -15.91 3.13
N HIS A 108 -10.71 -14.83 3.11
CA HIS A 108 -9.25 -14.87 3.13
C HIS A 108 -8.63 -14.44 4.46
N LYS A 109 -9.40 -14.31 5.56
CA LYS A 109 -8.95 -13.73 6.83
C LYS A 109 -7.62 -14.27 7.36
N ASP A 110 -7.37 -15.58 7.20
CA ASP A 110 -6.15 -16.23 7.67
C ASP A 110 -4.95 -16.02 6.73
N LYS A 111 -5.20 -15.48 5.53
CA LYS A 111 -4.19 -15.24 4.47
C LYS A 111 -4.12 -13.78 4.03
N LEU A 112 -5.02 -12.94 4.50
CA LEU A 112 -5.07 -11.53 4.13
C LEU A 112 -3.82 -10.81 4.65
N ALA A 113 -2.97 -10.40 3.72
CA ALA A 113 -1.76 -9.62 4.01
C ALA A 113 -2.04 -8.13 3.90
N ALA A 114 -2.70 -7.72 2.80
CA ALA A 114 -2.85 -6.30 2.48
C ALA A 114 -4.15 -6.01 1.72
N LEU A 115 -4.62 -4.79 1.90
CA LEU A 115 -5.46 -4.08 0.94
C LEU A 115 -4.57 -3.05 0.23
N MET A 116 -4.63 -2.98 -1.08
CA MET A 116 -3.98 -1.95 -1.87
C MET A 116 -5.02 -1.10 -2.57
N VAL A 117 -5.16 0.15 -2.17
CA VAL A 117 -6.21 1.07 -2.64
C VAL A 117 -5.61 2.40 -3.08
N THR A 118 -6.16 2.98 -4.13
CA THR A 118 -5.84 4.34 -4.59
C THR A 118 -6.97 5.28 -4.17
N TYR A 119 -6.64 6.42 -3.55
CA TYR A 119 -7.60 7.38 -3.03
C TYR A 119 -7.21 8.81 -3.41
N PRO A 120 -7.95 9.49 -4.31
CA PRO A 120 -9.12 8.98 -5.04
C PRO A 120 -8.79 7.85 -6.01
N SER A 121 -9.82 7.07 -6.41
CA SER A 121 -9.64 5.97 -7.37
C SER A 121 -9.28 6.49 -8.77
N THR A 122 -8.91 5.58 -9.70
CA THR A 122 -8.66 5.96 -11.10
C THR A 122 -9.93 6.46 -11.81
N TYR A 123 -11.11 6.19 -11.25
CA TYR A 123 -12.38 6.74 -11.72
C TYR A 123 -12.65 8.17 -11.19
N GLY A 124 -11.75 8.72 -10.38
CA GLY A 124 -11.90 10.03 -9.75
C GLY A 124 -12.84 10.03 -8.53
N VAL A 125 -13.19 8.86 -8.02
CA VAL A 125 -14.12 8.72 -6.89
C VAL A 125 -13.35 8.77 -5.58
N PHE A 126 -13.77 9.65 -4.68
CA PHE A 126 -13.37 9.62 -3.27
C PHE A 126 -14.25 8.61 -2.55
N GLU A 127 -13.68 7.49 -2.19
CA GLU A 127 -14.34 6.35 -1.55
C GLU A 127 -15.00 6.76 -0.23
N GLU A 128 -16.33 6.81 -0.18
CA GLU A 128 -17.07 7.22 1.02
C GLU A 128 -16.88 6.21 2.16
N GLY A 129 -16.81 4.93 1.82
CA GLY A 129 -16.63 3.82 2.75
C GLY A 129 -15.20 3.56 3.19
N ILE A 130 -14.21 4.41 2.84
CA ILE A 130 -12.78 4.10 3.07
C ILE A 130 -12.43 3.72 4.51
N LYS A 131 -13.05 4.39 5.50
CA LYS A 131 -12.80 4.08 6.92
C LYS A 131 -13.29 2.69 7.31
N GLU A 132 -14.45 2.30 6.78
CA GLU A 132 -15.02 0.97 7.01
C GLU A 132 -14.17 -0.10 6.31
N ILE A 133 -13.74 0.15 5.09
CA ILE A 133 -12.86 -0.73 4.31
C ILE A 133 -11.53 -0.96 5.02
N CYS A 134 -10.89 0.10 5.52
CA CYS A 134 -9.67 -0.01 6.32
C CYS A 134 -9.92 -0.84 7.60
N LYS A 135 -11.04 -0.58 8.29
CA LYS A 135 -11.41 -1.33 9.50
C LYS A 135 -11.61 -2.81 9.20
N ILE A 136 -12.36 -3.16 8.16
CA ILE A 136 -12.56 -4.56 7.73
C ILE A 136 -11.22 -5.23 7.45
N THR A 137 -10.30 -4.53 6.77
CA THR A 137 -8.96 -5.05 6.48
C THR A 137 -8.20 -5.37 7.77
N HIS A 138 -8.16 -4.44 8.71
CA HIS A 138 -7.44 -4.61 9.98
C HIS A 138 -8.07 -5.69 10.85
N ASP A 139 -9.41 -5.74 10.94
CA ASP A 139 -10.15 -6.75 11.71
C ASP A 139 -9.88 -8.18 11.21
N ASN A 140 -9.49 -8.33 9.93
CA ASN A 140 -9.11 -9.60 9.32
C ASN A 140 -7.58 -9.80 9.22
N GLY A 141 -6.79 -8.97 9.93
CA GLY A 141 -5.35 -9.11 10.09
C GLY A 141 -4.50 -8.56 8.95
N GLY A 142 -5.12 -7.93 7.95
CA GLY A 142 -4.40 -7.26 6.86
C GLY A 142 -3.96 -5.83 7.22
N LEU A 143 -3.03 -5.29 6.43
CA LEU A 143 -2.60 -3.89 6.45
C LEU A 143 -3.12 -3.15 5.21
N VAL A 144 -3.13 -1.79 5.25
CA VAL A 144 -3.59 -0.95 4.14
C VAL A 144 -2.41 -0.16 3.57
#